data_f60f084c2a81f545323872734918a804
#
_entry.id   f60f084c2a81f545323872734918a804
#
_cell.length_a   1.000
_cell.length_b   1.000
_cell.length_c   1.000
_cell.angle_alpha   90.00
_cell.angle_beta   90.00
_cell.angle_gamma   90.00
#
_symmetry.space_group_name_H-M   'P 1'
#
loop_
_entity.id
_entity.type
_entity.pdbx_description
1 polymer ?
#
loop_
_entity_poly.entity_id
_entity_poly.type
_entity_poly.pdbx_seq_one_letter_code
_entity_poly.pdbx_strand_id
1 'polypeptide(L)'
;MKKNLLITLAAVGLLSLTSCEDFLDTKNYTQANTDNYPAAPADLNKELAALYGVMNQYANDPLQTPWLVWNIMSDDTNGAGGTGDVESHAIGHLMSNKDDLLSRAWHCTYVGIARANAIIHSVDAFDWTGNENTRNQLLGEAYFMRGLYYLWGTQFWGDIPAYWEAAAPDPCPQQSAKDVIYPHILADFVSAANLMQHGATTWGDGHAMKGTAEGFLARAYMFYQGFYNKAGELASANLADIELPEQEGVEGPLTKAQVVSYLEDCINHSGAELISDYRQLWQYSNQLTAPDYAYTKDMADAGKYWAGNGNKEQLFQVQFSNIATWNGTIAMGFTNMTSLYLGLRCDANEQGQENGGQETLPFGQGWGQGVFNMNAVNAWSDSDPRKKATVLDCEKELQQFAFTTSCSEETGMYNKKWMPVTCKESSWDDHTQSYTWWGVFRSQNTDATNKNGNSFQGDHFADIVLMRLSDVMLMHSELTGTATMMNRVQERAGVAKTGYSWENIKNERRWELFGEGIRFNDLRRWSGIDGGTNCEAALALEKQNGSKVNYTGRWTEMHHASSSWAQRYAETNGFLQIPPGQINIIDNPDVLKQNPGWGTDVADWNMTGTPVY
;
A
#
# COMPACT_ATOMS: atom_id res chain seq x y z
N MET A 1 22.66 78.77 15.91
CA MET A 1 22.78 77.66 14.94
C MET A 1 22.61 76.26 15.55
N LYS A 2 23.07 75.94 16.75
CA LYS A 2 22.93 74.59 17.36
C LYS A 2 21.52 74.18 17.79
N LYS A 3 20.62 75.11 18.10
CA LYS A 3 19.22 74.78 18.52
C LYS A 3 18.33 74.41 17.32
N ASN A 4 18.57 75.00 16.17
CA ASN A 4 17.71 74.72 15.00
C ASN A 4 18.12 73.38 14.33
N LEU A 5 19.37 72.95 14.49
CA LEU A 5 19.84 71.65 13.99
C LEU A 5 19.28 70.47 14.78
N LEU A 6 19.05 70.64 16.11
CA LEU A 6 18.43 69.62 16.96
C LEU A 6 16.96 69.47 16.70
N ILE A 7 16.22 70.54 16.37
CA ILE A 7 14.78 70.49 16.03
C ILE A 7 14.62 69.84 14.65
N THR A 8 15.51 70.13 13.70
CA THR A 8 15.46 69.51 12.36
C THR A 8 15.78 67.99 12.43
N LEU A 9 16.71 67.56 13.25
CA LEU A 9 16.99 66.13 13.46
C LEU A 9 15.85 65.39 14.20
N ALA A 10 15.17 66.06 15.16
CA ALA A 10 14.02 65.50 15.85
C ALA A 10 12.79 65.37 14.94
N ALA A 11 12.59 66.34 13.99
CA ALA A 11 11.50 66.30 13.03
C ALA A 11 11.72 65.21 11.94
N VAL A 12 12.97 64.96 11.52
CA VAL A 12 13.33 63.86 10.57
C VAL A 12 13.24 62.50 11.25
N GLY A 13 13.56 62.38 12.54
CA GLY A 13 13.44 61.15 13.33
C GLY A 13 11.96 60.79 13.63
N LEU A 14 11.05 61.76 13.71
CA LEU A 14 9.61 61.48 13.94
C LEU A 14 8.86 61.15 12.64
N LEU A 15 9.39 61.55 11.47
CA LEU A 15 8.82 61.17 10.18
C LEU A 15 9.26 59.77 9.70
N SER A 16 10.28 59.19 10.31
CA SER A 16 10.69 57.81 10.01
C SER A 16 9.98 56.74 10.87
N LEU A 17 9.11 57.12 11.80
CA LEU A 17 8.33 56.19 12.64
C LEU A 17 6.88 55.97 12.14
N THR A 18 6.49 56.63 11.04
CA THR A 18 5.21 56.36 10.35
C THR A 18 5.43 55.64 9.03
N SER A 19 6.56 54.92 8.87
CA SER A 19 6.87 54.16 7.70
C SER A 19 6.26 52.77 7.83
N CYS A 20 5.11 52.61 7.21
CA CYS A 20 4.76 51.42 6.47
C CYS A 20 4.73 50.10 7.23
N GLU A 21 3.75 49.88 8.07
CA GLU A 21 3.18 48.52 8.24
C GLU A 21 2.67 48.03 6.87
N ASP A 22 2.02 48.87 6.07
CA ASP A 22 1.52 48.51 4.73
C ASP A 22 2.61 48.25 3.67
N PHE A 23 3.86 48.68 3.89
CA PHE A 23 4.94 48.44 2.90
C PHE A 23 5.62 47.07 3.10
N LEU A 24 5.51 46.48 4.29
CA LEU A 24 5.97 45.12 4.57
C LEU A 24 4.89 44.08 4.29
N ASP A 25 3.66 44.52 4.10
CA ASP A 25 2.49 43.66 3.78
C ASP A 25 2.28 43.60 2.26
N THR A 26 3.36 43.43 1.50
CA THR A 26 3.27 43.17 0.06
C THR A 26 2.71 41.77 -0.16
N LYS A 27 1.42 41.71 -0.47
CA LYS A 27 0.81 40.47 -0.97
C LYS A 27 1.61 40.01 -2.18
N ASN A 28 2.23 38.85 -2.07
CA ASN A 28 2.99 38.28 -3.18
C ASN A 28 2.02 37.71 -4.22
N TYR A 29 1.69 38.49 -5.23
CA TYR A 29 0.81 38.09 -6.33
C TYR A 29 1.52 37.25 -7.41
N THR A 30 2.82 37.01 -7.29
CA THR A 30 3.62 36.32 -8.31
C THR A 30 3.92 34.87 -7.95
N GLN A 31 3.70 34.47 -6.70
CA GLN A 31 3.87 33.11 -6.23
C GLN A 31 2.62 32.67 -5.46
N ALA A 32 2.19 31.43 -5.68
CA ALA A 32 1.12 30.82 -4.90
C ALA A 32 1.56 30.70 -3.44
N ASN A 33 0.72 31.18 -2.52
CA ASN A 33 0.89 31.05 -1.09
C ASN A 33 -0.50 30.88 -0.43
N THR A 34 -0.56 30.62 0.85
CA THR A 34 -1.80 30.37 1.59
C THR A 34 -2.84 31.50 1.52
N ASP A 35 -2.42 32.74 1.16
CA ASP A 35 -3.32 33.90 1.09
C ASP A 35 -3.96 34.07 -0.30
N ASN A 36 -3.38 33.45 -1.34
CA ASN A 36 -3.81 33.64 -2.72
C ASN A 36 -4.04 32.34 -3.51
N TYR A 37 -3.92 31.18 -2.87
CA TYR A 37 -4.11 29.88 -3.48
C TYR A 37 -4.79 28.90 -2.50
N PRO A 38 -5.83 28.16 -2.95
CA PRO A 38 -6.40 28.11 -4.30
C PRO A 38 -7.20 29.40 -4.64
N ALA A 39 -7.11 29.85 -5.91
CA ALA A 39 -7.79 31.06 -6.38
C ALA A 39 -9.05 30.77 -7.21
N ALA A 40 -9.22 29.54 -7.68
CA ALA A 40 -10.34 29.10 -8.51
C ALA A 40 -10.63 27.61 -8.30
N PRO A 41 -11.85 27.13 -8.62
CA PRO A 41 -12.20 25.70 -8.55
C PRO A 41 -11.21 24.77 -9.26
N ALA A 42 -10.63 25.23 -10.39
CA ALA A 42 -9.62 24.48 -11.13
C ALA A 42 -8.30 24.23 -10.35
N ASP A 43 -8.01 25.06 -9.36
CA ASP A 43 -6.83 24.88 -8.52
C ASP A 43 -7.01 23.72 -7.54
N LEU A 44 -8.25 23.45 -7.10
CA LEU A 44 -8.55 22.31 -6.25
C LEU A 44 -8.30 20.97 -6.96
N ASN A 45 -8.47 20.90 -8.28
CA ASN A 45 -8.07 19.71 -9.04
C ASN A 45 -6.55 19.47 -9.02
N LYS A 46 -5.74 20.55 -8.99
CA LYS A 46 -4.28 20.43 -8.84
C LYS A 46 -3.90 19.98 -7.44
N GLU A 47 -4.60 20.49 -6.41
CA GLU A 47 -4.44 20.02 -5.03
C GLU A 47 -4.82 18.54 -4.89
N LEU A 48 -5.91 18.10 -5.53
CA LEU A 48 -6.32 16.71 -5.56
C LEU A 48 -5.26 15.84 -6.26
N ALA A 49 -4.73 16.26 -7.39
CA ALA A 49 -3.62 15.56 -8.06
C ALA A 49 -2.37 15.47 -7.16
N ALA A 50 -2.05 16.55 -6.44
CA ALA A 50 -0.96 16.56 -5.48
C ALA A 50 -1.22 15.65 -4.27
N LEU A 51 -2.48 15.49 -3.86
CA LEU A 51 -2.90 14.56 -2.81
C LEU A 51 -2.68 13.10 -3.24
N TYR A 52 -3.10 12.73 -4.46
CA TYR A 52 -2.79 11.41 -5.03
C TYR A 52 -1.29 11.17 -5.21
N GLY A 53 -0.54 12.20 -5.57
CA GLY A 53 0.92 12.15 -5.70
C GLY A 53 1.66 11.71 -4.44
N VAL A 54 1.05 11.84 -3.25
CA VAL A 54 1.63 11.33 -2.00
C VAL A 54 1.77 9.82 -2.01
N MET A 55 0.85 9.09 -2.66
CA MET A 55 0.93 7.63 -2.79
C MET A 55 2.19 7.20 -3.55
N ASN A 56 2.58 7.94 -4.58
CA ASN A 56 3.83 7.70 -5.29
C ASN A 56 5.07 7.98 -4.42
N GLN A 57 4.98 8.91 -3.47
CA GLN A 57 6.08 9.18 -2.52
C GLN A 57 6.29 8.03 -1.54
N TYR A 58 5.22 7.36 -1.10
CA TYR A 58 5.34 6.08 -0.40
C TYR A 58 6.10 5.06 -1.24
N ALA A 59 5.69 4.89 -2.50
CA ALA A 59 6.21 3.86 -3.39
C ALA A 59 7.68 4.02 -3.79
N ASN A 60 8.27 5.21 -3.60
CA ASN A 60 9.71 5.46 -3.83
C ASN A 60 10.61 4.71 -2.84
N ASP A 61 10.06 4.28 -1.72
CA ASP A 61 10.70 3.35 -0.79
C ASP A 61 9.68 2.26 -0.40
N PRO A 62 9.68 1.10 -1.03
CA PRO A 62 8.68 0.07 -0.84
C PRO A 62 8.53 -0.45 0.59
N LEU A 63 9.61 -0.45 1.38
CA LEU A 63 9.56 -0.83 2.80
C LEU A 63 8.88 0.23 3.69
N GLN A 64 8.41 1.32 3.10
CA GLN A 64 7.53 2.31 3.72
C GLN A 64 6.06 2.14 3.28
N THR A 65 5.78 1.24 2.32
CA THR A 65 4.44 1.10 1.74
C THR A 65 3.57 0.13 2.53
N PRO A 66 2.28 0.44 2.74
CA PRO A 66 1.38 -0.47 3.42
C PRO A 66 1.32 -1.86 2.77
N TRP A 67 1.27 -1.91 1.45
CA TRP A 67 1.10 -3.17 0.72
C TRP A 67 2.30 -4.12 0.79
N LEU A 68 3.55 -3.62 0.83
CA LEU A 68 4.72 -4.48 0.96
C LEU A 68 5.03 -4.79 2.44
N VAL A 69 4.94 -3.79 3.30
CA VAL A 69 5.19 -3.96 4.75
C VAL A 69 4.23 -5.00 5.34
N TRP A 70 2.93 -4.92 5.06
CA TRP A 70 1.98 -5.93 5.57
C TRP A 70 2.13 -7.31 4.92
N ASN A 71 2.64 -7.39 3.69
CA ASN A 71 3.05 -8.69 3.15
C ASN A 71 4.16 -9.29 4.01
N ILE A 72 5.24 -8.54 4.24
CA ILE A 72 6.42 -9.00 5.00
C ILE A 72 6.05 -9.32 6.46
N MET A 73 5.12 -8.59 7.05
CA MET A 73 4.65 -8.84 8.42
C MET A 73 3.73 -10.07 8.54
N SER A 74 3.25 -10.63 7.41
CA SER A 74 2.31 -11.76 7.43
C SER A 74 3.02 -13.11 7.55
N ASP A 75 2.24 -14.16 7.84
CA ASP A 75 2.69 -15.56 7.81
C ASP A 75 2.90 -16.11 6.38
N ASP A 76 2.62 -15.28 5.35
CA ASP A 76 2.72 -15.67 3.95
C ASP A 76 4.10 -15.35 3.34
N THR A 77 4.86 -14.41 3.93
CA THR A 77 6.09 -13.87 3.35
C THR A 77 7.22 -13.73 4.36
N ASN A 78 8.46 -13.81 3.89
CA ASN A 78 9.67 -13.49 4.65
C ASN A 78 10.17 -12.09 4.27
N GLY A 79 11.00 -11.47 5.11
CA GLY A 79 11.72 -10.24 4.78
C GLY A 79 12.64 -10.43 3.58
N ALA A 80 13.46 -11.45 3.64
CA ALA A 80 14.38 -11.92 2.59
C ALA A 80 15.30 -10.81 2.01
N GLY A 81 15.82 -11.04 0.80
CA GLY A 81 16.81 -10.14 0.21
C GLY A 81 18.24 -10.55 0.52
N GLY A 82 19.14 -9.60 0.70
CA GLY A 82 20.52 -9.84 1.09
C GLY A 82 20.76 -9.81 2.59
N THR A 83 21.91 -10.30 3.02
CA THR A 83 22.34 -10.27 4.43
C THR A 83 22.45 -8.85 5.01
N GLY A 84 22.52 -7.82 4.17
CA GLY A 84 22.55 -6.42 4.53
C GLY A 84 21.19 -5.70 4.51
N ASP A 85 20.12 -6.37 4.11
CA ASP A 85 18.78 -5.79 3.99
C ASP A 85 18.06 -5.79 5.36
N VAL A 86 18.64 -5.05 6.31
CA VAL A 86 18.28 -5.04 7.74
C VAL A 86 16.82 -4.65 7.96
N GLU A 87 16.32 -3.69 7.18
CA GLU A 87 14.97 -3.13 7.35
C GLU A 87 13.89 -4.18 7.05
N SER A 88 14.00 -4.92 5.95
CA SER A 88 13.03 -5.97 5.60
C SER A 88 13.00 -7.09 6.64
N HIS A 89 14.16 -7.48 7.17
CA HIS A 89 14.25 -8.48 8.23
C HIS A 89 13.65 -7.96 9.55
N ALA A 90 13.96 -6.72 9.93
CA ALA A 90 13.39 -6.10 11.14
C ALA A 90 11.85 -6.07 11.07
N ILE A 91 11.28 -5.67 9.93
CA ILE A 91 9.84 -5.68 9.68
C ILE A 91 9.27 -7.10 9.82
N GLY A 92 9.89 -8.09 9.17
CA GLY A 92 9.41 -9.48 9.18
C GLY A 92 9.46 -10.13 10.56
N HIS A 93 10.39 -9.72 11.40
CA HIS A 93 10.53 -10.22 12.77
C HIS A 93 9.88 -9.33 13.84
N LEU A 94 9.16 -8.28 13.47
CA LEU A 94 8.60 -7.31 14.41
C LEU A 94 9.65 -6.75 15.38
N MET A 95 10.84 -6.47 14.87
CA MET A 95 11.99 -5.95 15.60
C MET A 95 12.31 -4.52 15.20
N SER A 96 13.03 -3.81 16.05
CA SER A 96 13.57 -2.49 15.72
C SER A 96 14.80 -2.61 14.80
N ASN A 97 15.13 -1.52 14.13
CA ASN A 97 16.46 -1.29 13.56
C ASN A 97 17.00 0.05 14.11
N LYS A 98 18.26 0.36 13.83
CA LYS A 98 18.90 1.59 14.34
C LYS A 98 18.38 2.86 13.66
N ASP A 99 17.76 2.72 12.50
CA ASP A 99 17.22 3.82 11.72
C ASP A 99 15.76 4.08 12.13
N ASP A 100 15.26 5.23 11.78
CA ASP A 100 13.84 5.58 11.96
C ASP A 100 12.96 4.77 10.99
N LEU A 101 12.72 3.50 11.34
CA LEU A 101 11.85 2.62 10.57
C LEU A 101 10.50 3.29 10.31
N LEU A 102 10.05 3.30 9.05
CA LEU A 102 8.80 3.92 8.62
C LEU A 102 8.71 5.45 8.81
N SER A 103 9.83 6.16 8.93
CA SER A 103 9.80 7.63 9.05
C SER A 103 9.22 8.32 7.81
N ARG A 104 9.48 7.80 6.61
CA ARG A 104 8.86 8.29 5.37
C ARG A 104 7.35 8.00 5.33
N ALA A 105 6.93 6.81 5.74
CA ALA A 105 5.51 6.46 5.84
C ALA A 105 4.77 7.41 6.77
N TRP A 106 5.36 7.73 7.92
CA TRP A 106 4.84 8.74 8.84
C TRP A 106 4.69 10.12 8.17
N HIS A 107 5.76 10.59 7.53
CA HIS A 107 5.72 11.85 6.81
C HIS A 107 4.65 11.88 5.72
N CYS A 108 4.59 10.85 4.86
CA CYS A 108 3.59 10.76 3.80
C CYS A 108 2.16 10.73 4.35
N THR A 109 1.92 10.02 5.46
CA THR A 109 0.61 10.00 6.13
C THR A 109 0.15 11.43 6.45
N TYR A 110 0.99 12.21 7.12
CA TYR A 110 0.61 13.56 7.55
C TYR A 110 0.57 14.58 6.42
N VAL A 111 1.43 14.45 5.40
CA VAL A 111 1.33 15.27 4.18
C VAL A 111 0.01 14.99 3.46
N GLY A 112 -0.40 13.72 3.37
CA GLY A 112 -1.69 13.34 2.78
C GLY A 112 -2.87 13.91 3.54
N ILE A 113 -2.88 13.76 4.87
CA ILE A 113 -3.93 14.31 5.74
C ILE A 113 -4.03 15.83 5.61
N ALA A 114 -2.89 16.53 5.67
CA ALA A 114 -2.87 18.00 5.55
C ALA A 114 -3.43 18.48 4.22
N ARG A 115 -3.05 17.85 3.10
CA ARG A 115 -3.59 18.18 1.77
C ARG A 115 -5.07 17.89 1.64
N ALA A 116 -5.54 16.76 2.16
CA ALA A 116 -6.96 16.44 2.16
C ALA A 116 -7.76 17.45 2.98
N ASN A 117 -7.29 17.81 4.19
CA ASN A 117 -7.92 18.86 5.01
C ASN A 117 -7.97 20.22 4.29
N ALA A 118 -6.89 20.60 3.61
CA ALA A 118 -6.86 21.86 2.83
C ALA A 118 -7.96 21.90 1.76
N ILE A 119 -8.16 20.81 1.01
CA ILE A 119 -9.24 20.71 0.02
C ILE A 119 -10.61 20.78 0.69
N ILE A 120 -10.84 19.96 1.73
CA ILE A 120 -12.13 19.88 2.43
C ILE A 120 -12.56 21.24 2.98
N HIS A 121 -11.63 22.00 3.55
CA HIS A 121 -11.94 23.31 4.15
C HIS A 121 -12.01 24.45 3.13
N SER A 122 -11.50 24.28 1.92
CA SER A 122 -11.53 25.34 0.90
C SER A 122 -12.57 25.15 -0.19
N VAL A 123 -13.20 23.97 -0.29
CA VAL A 123 -14.14 23.66 -1.38
C VAL A 123 -15.31 24.64 -1.43
N ASP A 124 -15.86 25.01 -0.29
CA ASP A 124 -17.03 25.90 -0.20
C ASP A 124 -16.69 27.41 -0.31
N ALA A 125 -15.41 27.75 -0.46
CA ALA A 125 -15.02 29.12 -0.79
C ALA A 125 -15.37 29.53 -2.24
N PHE A 126 -15.79 28.59 -3.08
CA PHE A 126 -16.06 28.77 -4.50
C PHE A 126 -17.54 28.58 -4.83
N ASP A 127 -17.98 29.26 -5.91
CA ASP A 127 -19.32 29.05 -6.48
C ASP A 127 -19.30 27.82 -7.41
N TRP A 128 -20.09 26.81 -7.04
CA TRP A 128 -20.26 25.57 -7.77
C TRP A 128 -21.59 25.47 -8.51
N THR A 129 -22.33 26.58 -8.65
CA THR A 129 -23.64 26.57 -9.32
C THR A 129 -23.55 25.94 -10.72
N GLY A 130 -24.29 24.87 -10.93
CA GLY A 130 -24.28 24.07 -12.16
C GLY A 130 -23.10 23.10 -12.32
N ASN A 131 -22.24 22.99 -11.29
CA ASN A 131 -21.10 22.06 -11.23
C ASN A 131 -21.07 21.26 -9.90
N GLU A 132 -22.22 21.07 -9.28
CA GLU A 132 -22.37 20.42 -7.97
C GLU A 132 -21.81 18.99 -7.98
N ASN A 133 -21.99 18.26 -9.08
CA ASN A 133 -21.41 16.91 -9.24
C ASN A 133 -19.89 16.91 -9.24
N THR A 134 -19.27 17.91 -9.84
CA THR A 134 -17.80 18.07 -9.84
C THR A 134 -17.29 18.39 -8.45
N ARG A 135 -17.98 19.30 -7.73
CA ARG A 135 -17.70 19.59 -6.33
C ARG A 135 -17.78 18.32 -5.48
N ASN A 136 -18.88 17.60 -5.59
CA ASN A 136 -19.13 16.40 -4.79
C ASN A 136 -18.12 15.28 -5.09
N GLN A 137 -17.73 15.09 -6.36
CA GLN A 137 -16.68 14.14 -6.72
C GLN A 137 -15.34 14.54 -6.08
N LEU A 138 -14.92 15.80 -6.24
CA LEU A 138 -13.67 16.32 -5.68
C LEU A 138 -13.64 16.23 -4.15
N LEU A 139 -14.71 16.63 -3.49
CA LEU A 139 -14.85 16.56 -2.04
C LEU A 139 -14.88 15.12 -1.54
N GLY A 140 -15.60 14.23 -2.25
CA GLY A 140 -15.66 12.81 -1.94
C GLY A 140 -14.29 12.14 -2.06
N GLU A 141 -13.50 12.48 -3.07
CA GLU A 141 -12.13 11.99 -3.21
C GLU A 141 -11.20 12.51 -2.11
N ALA A 142 -11.36 13.77 -1.69
CA ALA A 142 -10.57 14.32 -0.58
C ALA A 142 -10.89 13.61 0.75
N TYR A 143 -12.17 13.34 1.04
CA TYR A 143 -12.57 12.53 2.18
C TYR A 143 -12.02 11.10 2.08
N PHE A 144 -12.18 10.45 0.92
CA PHE A 144 -11.64 9.11 0.71
C PHE A 144 -10.13 9.04 1.00
N MET A 145 -9.35 9.97 0.49
CA MET A 145 -7.90 9.99 0.68
C MET A 145 -7.52 10.29 2.13
N ARG A 146 -8.25 11.18 2.83
CA ARG A 146 -8.02 11.42 4.26
C ARG A 146 -8.28 10.18 5.09
N GLY A 147 -9.42 9.54 4.88
CA GLY A 147 -9.77 8.27 5.52
C GLY A 147 -8.74 7.18 5.25
N LEU A 148 -8.22 7.09 4.02
CA LEU A 148 -7.20 6.11 3.62
C LEU A 148 -5.87 6.34 4.37
N TYR A 149 -5.38 7.58 4.44
CA TYR A 149 -4.14 7.88 5.16
C TYR A 149 -4.26 7.64 6.66
N TYR A 150 -5.39 8.01 7.28
CA TYR A 150 -5.65 7.68 8.69
C TYR A 150 -5.79 6.17 8.91
N LEU A 151 -6.44 5.45 8.00
CA LEU A 151 -6.56 3.99 8.07
C LEU A 151 -5.17 3.33 8.05
N TRP A 152 -4.30 3.72 7.13
CA TRP A 152 -2.94 3.20 7.07
C TRP A 152 -2.12 3.58 8.31
N GLY A 153 -2.19 4.84 8.72
CA GLY A 153 -1.49 5.32 9.91
C GLY A 153 -1.91 4.55 11.18
N THR A 154 -3.21 4.38 11.39
CA THR A 154 -3.71 3.63 12.56
C THR A 154 -3.45 2.14 12.49
N GLN A 155 -3.36 1.56 11.30
CA GLN A 155 -2.98 0.15 11.14
C GLN A 155 -1.48 -0.06 11.38
N PHE A 156 -0.63 0.91 11.05
CA PHE A 156 0.80 0.86 11.38
C PHE A 156 1.08 1.12 12.86
N TRP A 157 0.50 2.18 13.43
CA TRP A 157 0.95 2.72 14.72
C TRP A 157 -0.14 2.80 15.80
N GLY A 158 -1.38 2.41 15.51
CA GLY A 158 -2.47 2.49 16.47
C GLY A 158 -2.87 3.93 16.79
N ASP A 159 -2.72 4.34 18.03
CA ASP A 159 -2.95 5.71 18.46
C ASP A 159 -1.90 6.63 17.85
N ILE A 160 -2.35 7.68 17.15
CA ILE A 160 -1.49 8.64 16.44
C ILE A 160 -2.01 10.07 16.64
N PRO A 161 -1.19 11.11 16.43
CA PRO A 161 -1.69 12.48 16.34
C PRO A 161 -2.78 12.61 15.28
N ALA A 162 -3.90 13.22 15.62
CA ALA A 162 -5.01 13.35 14.68
C ALA A 162 -5.70 14.71 14.80
N TYR A 163 -6.09 15.27 13.65
CA TYR A 163 -6.76 16.54 13.50
C TYR A 163 -7.58 16.58 12.21
N TRP A 164 -8.65 17.35 12.20
CA TRP A 164 -9.57 17.45 11.05
C TRP A 164 -9.73 18.89 10.56
N GLU A 165 -9.10 19.84 11.23
CA GLU A 165 -9.07 21.25 10.86
C GLU A 165 -8.10 21.51 9.69
N ALA A 166 -8.20 22.68 9.07
CA ALA A 166 -7.33 23.08 7.97
C ALA A 166 -5.84 23.08 8.37
N ALA A 167 -5.53 23.38 9.63
CA ALA A 167 -4.18 23.36 10.17
C ALA A 167 -4.12 22.48 11.43
N ALA A 168 -3.03 21.72 11.55
CA ALA A 168 -2.78 20.95 12.76
C ALA A 168 -2.56 21.87 13.97
N PRO A 169 -3.07 21.52 15.17
CA PRO A 169 -2.67 22.18 16.40
C PRO A 169 -1.17 21.93 16.69
N ASP A 170 -0.54 22.86 17.40
CA ASP A 170 0.85 22.74 17.80
C ASP A 170 0.97 22.85 19.34
N PRO A 171 1.32 21.76 20.04
CA PRO A 171 1.53 20.41 19.52
C PRO A 171 0.21 19.69 19.14
N CYS A 172 0.29 18.78 18.16
CA CYS A 172 -0.82 17.91 17.79
C CYS A 172 -0.83 16.66 18.69
N PRO A 173 -1.84 16.47 19.56
CA PRO A 173 -1.84 15.37 20.52
C PRO A 173 -2.19 14.03 19.86
N GLN A 174 -1.60 12.97 20.38
CA GLN A 174 -1.99 11.59 20.07
C GLN A 174 -3.45 11.33 20.49
N GLN A 175 -4.23 10.74 19.59
CA GLN A 175 -5.63 10.41 19.81
C GLN A 175 -5.84 8.90 19.80
N SER A 176 -6.86 8.43 20.54
CA SER A 176 -7.26 7.03 20.52
C SER A 176 -7.69 6.62 19.11
N ALA A 177 -7.04 5.62 18.55
CA ALA A 177 -7.44 5.04 17.28
C ALA A 177 -8.87 4.49 17.38
N LYS A 178 -9.17 3.74 18.44
CA LYS A 178 -10.48 3.13 18.66
C LYS A 178 -11.60 4.15 18.82
N ASP A 179 -11.42 5.11 19.75
CA ASP A 179 -12.55 5.93 20.23
C ASP A 179 -12.73 7.23 19.44
N VAL A 180 -11.67 7.67 18.74
CA VAL A 180 -11.65 8.96 18.04
C VAL A 180 -11.38 8.77 16.54
N ILE A 181 -10.25 8.12 16.16
CA ILE A 181 -9.82 8.17 14.76
C ILE A 181 -10.68 7.27 13.88
N TYR A 182 -11.01 6.04 14.30
CA TYR A 182 -11.83 5.14 13.46
C TYR A 182 -13.25 5.65 13.18
N PRO A 183 -13.98 6.26 14.13
CA PRO A 183 -15.25 6.94 13.81
C PRO A 183 -15.12 7.99 12.70
N HIS A 184 -14.02 8.76 12.68
CA HIS A 184 -13.74 9.71 11.60
C HIS A 184 -13.34 9.05 10.28
N ILE A 185 -12.53 7.98 10.31
CA ILE A 185 -12.19 7.18 9.11
C ILE A 185 -13.47 6.65 8.44
N LEU A 186 -14.38 6.12 9.24
CA LEU A 186 -15.65 5.58 8.76
C LEU A 186 -16.55 6.69 8.22
N ALA A 187 -16.61 7.84 8.88
CA ALA A 187 -17.32 9.02 8.39
C ALA A 187 -16.75 9.49 7.04
N ASP A 188 -15.43 9.55 6.91
CA ASP A 188 -14.76 9.93 5.65
C ASP A 188 -15.15 9.02 4.50
N PHE A 189 -15.15 7.70 4.70
CA PHE A 189 -15.55 6.75 3.65
C PHE A 189 -17.05 6.78 3.37
N VAL A 190 -17.91 7.02 4.38
CA VAL A 190 -19.36 7.23 4.19
C VAL A 190 -19.61 8.50 3.37
N SER A 191 -18.96 9.61 3.72
CA SER A 191 -19.05 10.86 2.95
C SER A 191 -18.60 10.67 1.51
N ALA A 192 -17.46 10.02 1.31
CA ALA A 192 -16.95 9.70 -0.02
C ALA A 192 -17.94 8.87 -0.83
N ALA A 193 -18.50 7.80 -0.26
CA ALA A 193 -19.48 6.94 -0.93
C ALA A 193 -20.78 7.68 -1.25
N ASN A 194 -21.23 8.61 -0.41
CA ASN A 194 -22.50 9.32 -0.61
C ASN A 194 -22.37 10.56 -1.50
N LEU A 195 -21.21 11.20 -1.55
CA LEU A 195 -20.94 12.36 -2.42
C LEU A 195 -20.60 11.96 -3.84
N MET A 196 -19.76 10.91 -4.03
CA MET A 196 -19.37 10.44 -5.34
C MET A 196 -20.50 9.67 -6.03
N GLN A 197 -20.47 9.62 -7.36
CA GLN A 197 -21.44 8.88 -8.17
C GLN A 197 -20.75 7.77 -8.98
N HIS A 198 -21.44 6.66 -9.20
CA HIS A 198 -20.97 5.65 -10.14
C HIS A 198 -20.86 6.24 -11.55
N GLY A 199 -19.74 5.96 -12.22
CA GLY A 199 -19.46 6.47 -13.56
C GLY A 199 -19.02 7.93 -13.64
N ALA A 200 -18.80 8.61 -12.50
CA ALA A 200 -18.27 9.98 -12.49
C ALA A 200 -16.81 10.06 -12.98
N THR A 201 -16.07 8.97 -12.82
CA THR A 201 -14.68 8.81 -13.28
C THR A 201 -14.57 7.70 -14.31
N THR A 202 -13.49 7.68 -15.08
CA THR A 202 -13.22 6.65 -16.09
C THR A 202 -12.34 5.56 -15.50
N TRP A 203 -12.64 4.30 -15.79
CA TRP A 203 -11.79 3.17 -15.41
C TRP A 203 -10.36 3.39 -15.91
N GLY A 204 -9.41 3.26 -14.98
CA GLY A 204 -7.99 3.37 -15.29
C GLY A 204 -7.44 4.79 -15.32
N ASP A 205 -8.20 5.81 -14.98
CA ASP A 205 -7.69 7.19 -14.86
C ASP A 205 -7.01 7.49 -13.51
N GLY A 206 -7.08 6.57 -12.56
CA GLY A 206 -6.42 6.65 -11.25
C GLY A 206 -7.24 7.33 -10.15
N HIS A 207 -8.37 7.93 -10.48
CA HIS A 207 -9.27 8.52 -9.50
C HIS A 207 -10.03 7.46 -8.68
N ALA A 208 -10.30 7.76 -7.40
CA ALA A 208 -11.20 6.95 -6.61
C ALA A 208 -12.63 7.04 -7.16
N MET A 209 -13.28 5.90 -7.27
CA MET A 209 -14.68 5.78 -7.68
C MET A 209 -15.56 5.61 -6.44
N LYS A 210 -16.87 5.84 -6.56
CA LYS A 210 -17.83 5.53 -5.48
C LYS A 210 -17.63 4.10 -4.96
N GLY A 211 -17.53 3.09 -5.85
CA GLY A 211 -17.28 1.70 -5.46
C GLY A 211 -15.95 1.48 -4.72
N THR A 212 -14.94 2.32 -4.96
CA THR A 212 -13.70 2.33 -4.19
C THR A 212 -13.97 2.70 -2.73
N ALA A 213 -14.70 3.80 -2.50
CA ALA A 213 -15.05 4.25 -1.15
C ALA A 213 -15.90 3.22 -0.40
N GLU A 214 -16.88 2.60 -1.07
CA GLU A 214 -17.74 1.55 -0.52
C GLU A 214 -16.93 0.31 -0.08
N GLY A 215 -15.96 -0.11 -0.89
CA GLY A 215 -15.07 -1.22 -0.55
C GLY A 215 -14.15 -0.90 0.64
N PHE A 216 -13.54 0.28 0.66
CA PHE A 216 -12.67 0.70 1.78
C PHE A 216 -13.46 0.97 3.06
N LEU A 217 -14.69 1.47 2.99
CA LEU A 217 -15.60 1.57 4.13
C LEU A 217 -15.78 0.21 4.80
N ALA A 218 -16.10 -0.82 4.02
CA ALA A 218 -16.27 -2.17 4.55
C ALA A 218 -14.97 -2.72 5.15
N ARG A 219 -13.83 -2.52 4.48
CA ARG A 219 -12.51 -2.94 4.98
C ARG A 219 -12.19 -2.28 6.34
N ALA A 220 -12.40 -0.97 6.46
CA ALA A 220 -12.19 -0.23 7.71
C ALA A 220 -13.17 -0.65 8.81
N TYR A 221 -14.46 -0.81 8.48
CA TYR A 221 -15.49 -1.30 9.40
C TYR A 221 -15.17 -2.69 9.96
N MET A 222 -14.80 -3.62 9.09
CA MET A 222 -14.45 -4.98 9.49
C MET A 222 -13.20 -5.01 10.37
N PHE A 223 -12.20 -4.19 10.08
CA PHE A 223 -11.02 -4.05 10.94
C PHE A 223 -11.40 -3.46 12.29
N TYR A 224 -12.18 -2.40 12.34
CA TYR A 224 -12.63 -1.76 13.58
C TYR A 224 -13.41 -2.74 14.48
N GLN A 225 -14.41 -3.42 13.91
CA GLN A 225 -15.24 -4.37 14.67
C GLN A 225 -14.43 -5.60 15.10
N GLY A 226 -13.61 -6.15 14.21
CA GLY A 226 -12.82 -7.35 14.50
C GLY A 226 -11.67 -7.06 15.46
N PHE A 227 -10.85 -6.05 15.17
CA PHE A 227 -9.66 -5.77 15.95
C PHE A 227 -9.95 -5.04 17.25
N TYR A 228 -10.55 -3.85 17.18
CA TYR A 228 -10.77 -3.01 18.37
C TYR A 228 -11.96 -3.47 19.22
N ASN A 229 -13.04 -3.93 18.61
CA ASN A 229 -14.22 -4.40 19.31
C ASN A 229 -14.24 -5.92 19.56
N LYS A 230 -13.21 -6.65 19.08
CA LYS A 230 -13.01 -8.09 19.32
C LYS A 230 -14.22 -8.94 18.95
N ALA A 231 -14.90 -8.60 17.86
CA ALA A 231 -16.17 -9.19 17.50
C ALA A 231 -16.07 -10.66 17.02
N GLY A 232 -14.85 -11.11 16.65
CA GLY A 232 -14.66 -12.46 16.10
C GLY A 232 -15.35 -12.63 14.74
N GLU A 233 -16.18 -13.64 14.58
CA GLU A 233 -16.93 -13.88 13.35
C GLU A 233 -18.05 -12.84 13.16
N LEU A 234 -17.84 -11.92 12.23
CA LEU A 234 -18.73 -10.77 12.02
C LEU A 234 -20.13 -11.15 11.53
N ALA A 235 -20.28 -12.31 10.86
CA ALA A 235 -21.57 -12.77 10.36
C ALA A 235 -22.58 -12.97 11.50
N SER A 236 -22.14 -13.63 12.56
CA SER A 236 -22.95 -14.03 13.72
C SER A 236 -22.88 -13.05 14.89
N ALA A 237 -21.93 -12.11 14.88
CA ALA A 237 -21.72 -11.17 15.96
C ALA A 237 -22.88 -10.15 16.09
N ASN A 238 -23.26 -9.85 17.34
CA ASN A 238 -24.15 -8.73 17.65
C ASN A 238 -23.31 -7.44 17.73
N LEU A 239 -23.23 -6.71 16.61
CA LEU A 239 -22.44 -5.50 16.48
C LEU A 239 -23.25 -4.28 16.85
N ALA A 240 -22.70 -3.44 17.73
CA ALA A 240 -23.29 -2.15 18.02
C ALA A 240 -23.14 -1.20 16.82
N ASP A 241 -24.11 -0.34 16.65
CA ASP A 241 -24.02 0.76 15.69
C ASP A 241 -22.89 1.71 16.11
N ILE A 242 -22.22 2.31 15.14
CA ILE A 242 -21.08 3.20 15.36
C ILE A 242 -21.55 4.63 15.18
N GLU A 243 -21.51 5.42 16.25
CA GLU A 243 -21.74 6.86 16.15
C GLU A 243 -20.64 7.51 15.34
N LEU A 244 -21.01 8.24 14.29
CA LEU A 244 -20.09 8.95 13.41
C LEU A 244 -20.11 10.44 13.73
N PRO A 245 -18.97 11.15 13.59
CA PRO A 245 -18.95 12.60 13.69
C PRO A 245 -19.83 13.24 12.60
N GLU A 246 -20.37 14.42 12.91
CA GLU A 246 -21.15 15.20 11.94
C GLU A 246 -20.25 15.65 10.78
N GLN A 247 -20.61 15.27 9.56
CA GLN A 247 -19.87 15.55 8.34
C GLN A 247 -20.81 15.50 7.14
N GLU A 248 -20.48 16.25 6.07
CA GLU A 248 -21.27 16.21 4.83
C GLU A 248 -21.35 14.80 4.26
N GLY A 249 -22.54 14.32 3.92
CA GLY A 249 -22.78 12.97 3.43
C GLY A 249 -22.97 11.91 4.50
N VAL A 250 -22.85 12.25 5.80
CA VAL A 250 -23.11 11.34 6.92
C VAL A 250 -24.53 11.55 7.44
N GLU A 251 -25.30 10.46 7.53
CA GLU A 251 -26.67 10.46 8.06
C GLU A 251 -26.80 9.43 9.19
N GLY A 252 -26.59 9.87 10.44
CA GLY A 252 -26.74 9.05 11.63
C GLY A 252 -25.64 7.97 11.81
N PRO A 253 -25.86 7.04 12.74
CA PRO A 253 -24.89 6.01 13.06
C PRO A 253 -24.70 4.98 11.93
N LEU A 254 -23.50 4.43 11.83
CA LEU A 254 -23.19 3.40 10.86
C LEU A 254 -23.53 2.00 11.39
N THR A 255 -24.45 1.33 10.73
CA THR A 255 -24.88 -0.03 11.06
C THR A 255 -24.21 -1.07 10.16
N LYS A 256 -24.14 -2.33 10.60
CA LYS A 256 -23.73 -3.47 9.78
C LYS A 256 -24.56 -3.58 8.48
N ALA A 257 -25.87 -3.36 8.58
CA ALA A 257 -26.78 -3.45 7.43
C ALA A 257 -26.46 -2.41 6.36
N GLN A 258 -26.10 -1.18 6.75
CA GLN A 258 -25.67 -0.15 5.80
C GLN A 258 -24.34 -0.54 5.13
N VAL A 259 -23.37 -1.08 5.87
CA VAL A 259 -22.11 -1.54 5.28
C VAL A 259 -22.34 -2.65 4.24
N VAL A 260 -23.23 -3.60 4.54
CA VAL A 260 -23.64 -4.63 3.57
C VAL A 260 -24.30 -3.98 2.34
N SER A 261 -25.17 -2.99 2.54
CA SER A 261 -25.83 -2.27 1.43
C SER A 261 -24.81 -1.54 0.54
N TYR A 262 -23.78 -0.91 1.09
CA TYR A 262 -22.68 -0.31 0.30
C TYR A 262 -21.91 -1.36 -0.51
N LEU A 263 -21.61 -2.52 0.06
CA LEU A 263 -20.98 -3.60 -0.68
C LEU A 263 -21.88 -4.11 -1.83
N GLU A 264 -23.19 -4.22 -1.60
CA GLU A 264 -24.17 -4.61 -2.62
C GLU A 264 -24.29 -3.54 -3.71
N ASP A 265 -24.23 -2.25 -3.36
CA ASP A 265 -24.21 -1.15 -4.32
C ASP A 265 -22.95 -1.22 -5.21
N CYS A 266 -21.78 -1.39 -4.62
CA CYS A 266 -20.53 -1.61 -5.33
C CYS A 266 -20.62 -2.80 -6.31
N ILE A 267 -21.06 -3.97 -5.82
CA ILE A 267 -21.13 -5.20 -6.63
C ILE A 267 -22.10 -5.06 -7.81
N ASN A 268 -23.23 -4.36 -7.61
CA ASN A 268 -24.32 -4.34 -8.58
C ASN A 268 -24.30 -3.11 -9.50
N HIS A 269 -23.73 -1.98 -9.07
CA HIS A 269 -23.88 -0.70 -9.77
C HIS A 269 -22.56 -0.01 -10.15
N SER A 270 -21.41 -0.43 -9.60
CA SER A 270 -20.13 0.17 -9.96
C SER A 270 -19.69 -0.08 -11.40
N GLY A 271 -20.26 -1.10 -12.06
CA GLY A 271 -19.78 -1.58 -13.36
C GLY A 271 -18.55 -2.48 -13.26
N ALA A 272 -18.16 -2.85 -12.02
CA ALA A 272 -17.06 -3.79 -11.80
C ALA A 272 -17.45 -5.22 -12.18
N GLU A 273 -16.51 -5.97 -12.75
CA GLU A 273 -16.72 -7.34 -13.22
C GLU A 273 -15.52 -8.22 -12.85
N LEU A 274 -15.77 -9.47 -12.42
CA LEU A 274 -14.69 -10.44 -12.27
C LEU A 274 -14.08 -10.79 -13.63
N ILE A 275 -12.78 -10.65 -13.77
CA ILE A 275 -12.08 -11.08 -14.98
C ILE A 275 -12.09 -12.61 -15.06
N SER A 276 -12.49 -13.16 -16.21
CA SER A 276 -12.75 -14.59 -16.38
C SER A 276 -11.53 -15.50 -16.20
N ASP A 277 -10.35 -15.03 -16.53
CA ASP A 277 -9.10 -15.74 -16.33
C ASP A 277 -8.24 -14.98 -15.33
N TYR A 278 -7.98 -15.57 -14.18
CA TYR A 278 -7.21 -14.97 -13.09
C TYR A 278 -5.82 -14.47 -13.52
N ARG A 279 -5.21 -15.12 -14.53
CA ARG A 279 -3.91 -14.72 -15.06
C ARG A 279 -3.93 -13.34 -15.74
N GLN A 280 -5.10 -12.91 -16.28
CA GLN A 280 -5.26 -11.59 -16.93
C GLN A 280 -5.20 -10.41 -15.95
N LEU A 281 -5.25 -10.67 -14.65
CA LEU A 281 -5.07 -9.64 -13.63
C LEU A 281 -3.62 -9.16 -13.50
N TRP A 282 -2.64 -9.97 -13.94
CA TRP A 282 -1.24 -9.76 -13.61
C TRP A 282 -0.38 -9.45 -14.83
N GLN A 283 0.57 -8.56 -14.64
CA GLN A 283 1.42 -7.99 -15.68
C GLN A 283 2.23 -9.00 -16.50
N TYR A 284 2.52 -10.20 -15.97
CA TYR A 284 3.24 -11.24 -16.72
C TYR A 284 2.45 -11.82 -17.90
N SER A 285 1.16 -11.56 -17.97
CA SER A 285 0.30 -11.96 -19.09
C SER A 285 0.12 -10.86 -20.15
N ASN A 286 0.96 -9.80 -20.13
CA ASN A 286 0.92 -8.74 -21.14
C ASN A 286 1.24 -9.27 -22.55
N GLN A 287 0.90 -8.49 -23.58
CA GLN A 287 1.02 -8.89 -25.00
C GLN A 287 2.46 -9.22 -25.44
N LEU A 288 3.47 -8.62 -24.80
CA LEU A 288 4.87 -8.83 -25.16
C LEU A 288 5.46 -10.08 -24.50
N THR A 289 5.02 -10.40 -23.29
CA THR A 289 5.56 -11.48 -22.46
C THR A 289 4.79 -12.80 -22.64
N ALA A 290 3.47 -12.73 -22.71
CA ALA A 290 2.61 -13.92 -22.68
C ALA A 290 2.86 -14.93 -23.80
N PRO A 291 3.22 -14.55 -25.05
CA PRO A 291 3.50 -15.52 -26.12
C PRO A 291 4.73 -16.40 -25.87
N ASP A 292 5.71 -15.88 -25.14
CA ASP A 292 6.99 -16.55 -24.87
C ASP A 292 7.01 -17.30 -23.53
N TYR A 293 6.06 -17.03 -22.65
CA TYR A 293 5.94 -17.72 -21.37
C TYR A 293 5.04 -18.94 -21.47
N ALA A 294 5.58 -20.12 -21.28
CA ALA A 294 4.87 -21.39 -21.43
C ALA A 294 3.56 -21.47 -20.62
N TYR A 295 3.50 -20.81 -19.46
CA TYR A 295 2.31 -20.79 -18.60
C TYR A 295 1.15 -19.94 -19.15
N THR A 296 1.44 -18.95 -19.98
CA THR A 296 0.44 -18.01 -20.53
C THR A 296 0.27 -18.16 -22.04
N LYS A 297 1.02 -19.07 -22.67
CA LYS A 297 0.98 -19.26 -24.12
C LYS A 297 -0.43 -19.61 -24.65
N ASP A 298 -1.17 -20.43 -23.93
CA ASP A 298 -2.56 -20.78 -24.29
C ASP A 298 -3.49 -19.55 -24.29
N MET A 299 -3.27 -18.61 -23.37
CA MET A 299 -3.99 -17.34 -23.35
C MET A 299 -3.63 -16.49 -24.57
N ALA A 300 -2.33 -16.35 -24.84
CA ALA A 300 -1.84 -15.58 -25.98
C ALA A 300 -2.35 -16.16 -27.31
N ASP A 301 -2.34 -17.48 -27.48
CA ASP A 301 -2.87 -18.17 -28.66
C ASP A 301 -4.40 -17.95 -28.81
N ALA A 302 -5.11 -17.72 -27.70
CA ALA A 302 -6.53 -17.34 -27.67
C ALA A 302 -6.78 -15.83 -27.77
N GLY A 303 -5.75 -15.00 -27.93
CA GLY A 303 -5.85 -13.54 -27.98
C GLY A 303 -6.22 -12.89 -26.63
N LYS A 304 -5.99 -13.59 -25.52
CA LYS A 304 -6.26 -13.10 -24.16
C LYS A 304 -4.96 -12.63 -23.52
N TYR A 305 -4.98 -11.44 -22.97
CA TYR A 305 -3.82 -10.80 -22.37
C TYR A 305 -4.21 -10.09 -21.08
N TRP A 306 -3.22 -9.57 -20.36
CA TRP A 306 -3.38 -8.67 -19.23
C TRP A 306 -4.39 -7.56 -19.57
N ALA A 307 -5.37 -7.37 -18.68
CA ALA A 307 -6.47 -6.43 -18.93
C ALA A 307 -6.04 -4.95 -18.82
N GLY A 308 -4.85 -4.68 -18.27
CA GLY A 308 -4.28 -3.33 -18.18
C GLY A 308 -5.01 -2.42 -17.19
N ASN A 309 -4.78 -1.11 -17.32
CA ASN A 309 -5.35 -0.12 -16.42
C ASN A 309 -6.89 0.02 -16.53
N GLY A 310 -7.48 -0.38 -17.64
CA GLY A 310 -8.94 -0.45 -17.83
C GLY A 310 -9.58 -1.71 -17.25
N ASN A 311 -8.87 -2.49 -16.45
CA ASN A 311 -9.37 -3.73 -15.85
C ASN A 311 -10.48 -3.45 -14.84
N LYS A 312 -11.69 -3.86 -15.18
CA LYS A 312 -12.89 -3.63 -14.35
C LYS A 312 -12.94 -4.41 -13.03
N GLU A 313 -12.06 -5.38 -12.82
CA GLU A 313 -11.95 -6.01 -11.50
C GLU A 313 -11.15 -5.14 -10.51
N GLN A 314 -10.31 -4.25 -11.00
CA GLN A 314 -9.49 -3.36 -10.18
C GLN A 314 -10.28 -2.11 -9.78
N LEU A 315 -10.68 -2.02 -8.53
CA LEU A 315 -11.44 -0.87 -8.00
C LEU A 315 -10.55 0.29 -7.55
N PHE A 316 -9.30 0.02 -7.16
CA PHE A 316 -8.35 1.06 -6.79
C PHE A 316 -6.90 0.60 -6.94
N GLN A 317 -6.05 1.50 -7.42
CA GLN A 317 -4.64 1.23 -7.68
C GLN A 317 -3.78 2.47 -7.51
N VAL A 318 -2.50 2.27 -7.18
CA VAL A 318 -1.48 3.31 -7.29
C VAL A 318 -0.97 3.28 -8.73
N GLN A 319 -1.16 4.38 -9.45
CA GLN A 319 -0.68 4.51 -10.82
C GLN A 319 0.71 5.14 -10.88
N PHE A 320 1.50 4.69 -11.84
CA PHE A 320 2.84 5.18 -12.08
C PHE A 320 2.98 5.68 -13.52
N SER A 321 3.71 6.78 -13.67
CA SER A 321 3.95 7.37 -14.99
C SER A 321 5.15 6.71 -15.68
N ASN A 322 5.02 6.47 -16.99
CA ASN A 322 6.12 5.97 -17.82
C ASN A 322 7.24 7.00 -18.06
N ILE A 323 7.09 8.23 -17.57
CA ILE A 323 8.13 9.28 -17.59
C ILE A 323 8.78 9.49 -16.21
N ALA A 324 8.28 8.82 -15.18
CA ALA A 324 8.84 8.89 -13.83
C ALA A 324 10.22 8.24 -13.77
N THR A 325 11.02 8.57 -12.75
CA THR A 325 12.31 7.96 -12.48
C THR A 325 12.43 7.57 -11.01
N TRP A 326 13.33 6.65 -10.68
CA TRP A 326 13.62 6.29 -9.29
C TRP A 326 14.12 7.50 -8.47
N ASN A 327 14.77 8.44 -9.13
CA ASN A 327 15.21 9.73 -8.57
C ASN A 327 14.23 10.85 -8.92
N GLY A 328 12.93 10.53 -8.95
CA GLY A 328 11.87 11.41 -9.40
C GLY A 328 11.73 12.67 -8.58
N THR A 329 11.11 13.66 -9.21
CA THR A 329 10.65 14.88 -8.55
C THR A 329 9.15 14.84 -8.41
N ILE A 330 8.60 15.70 -7.55
CA ILE A 330 7.13 15.85 -7.42
C ILE A 330 6.46 16.14 -8.77
N ALA A 331 7.14 16.83 -9.66
CA ALA A 331 6.60 17.17 -10.98
C ALA A 331 6.59 16.00 -11.98
N MET A 332 7.54 15.06 -11.87
CA MET A 332 7.66 13.90 -12.76
C MET A 332 7.10 12.61 -12.16
N GLY A 333 6.83 12.60 -10.85
CA GLY A 333 6.44 11.42 -10.10
C GLY A 333 7.62 10.49 -9.80
N PHE A 334 7.32 9.43 -9.05
CA PHE A 334 8.26 8.37 -8.68
C PHE A 334 7.89 7.07 -9.39
N THR A 335 8.85 6.18 -9.58
CA THR A 335 8.64 4.86 -10.18
C THR A 335 8.10 3.85 -9.19
N ASN A 336 7.57 2.75 -9.70
CA ASN A 336 7.19 1.61 -8.89
C ASN A 336 8.43 0.80 -8.44
N MET A 337 9.02 1.20 -7.35
CA MET A 337 10.15 0.48 -6.76
C MET A 337 9.75 -0.88 -6.15
N THR A 338 8.46 -1.13 -5.88
CA THR A 338 7.99 -2.43 -5.36
C THR A 338 8.37 -3.58 -6.30
N SER A 339 8.26 -3.36 -7.60
CA SER A 339 8.69 -4.37 -8.57
C SER A 339 10.18 -4.70 -8.47
N LEU A 340 11.04 -3.71 -8.22
CA LEU A 340 12.48 -3.93 -8.01
C LEU A 340 12.74 -4.77 -6.75
N TYR A 341 12.09 -4.44 -5.65
CA TYR A 341 12.28 -5.17 -4.39
C TYR A 341 11.84 -6.62 -4.49
N LEU A 342 10.73 -6.88 -5.19
CA LEU A 342 10.18 -8.22 -5.40
C LEU A 342 10.82 -9.01 -6.55
N GLY A 343 11.71 -8.40 -7.32
CA GLY A 343 12.38 -9.05 -8.44
C GLY A 343 13.36 -10.15 -8.00
N LEU A 344 13.72 -11.01 -8.94
CA LEU A 344 14.59 -12.16 -8.70
C LEU A 344 15.97 -11.76 -8.17
N ARG A 345 16.40 -12.39 -7.10
CA ARG A 345 17.76 -12.29 -6.57
C ARG A 345 18.48 -13.62 -6.74
N CYS A 346 19.24 -13.77 -7.81
CA CYS A 346 19.99 -14.99 -8.10
C CYS A 346 21.23 -14.72 -8.93
N ASP A 347 22.29 -15.51 -8.73
CA ASP A 347 23.55 -15.35 -9.46
C ASP A 347 23.41 -15.68 -10.95
N ALA A 348 22.58 -16.66 -11.28
CA ALA A 348 22.33 -17.04 -12.67
C ALA A 348 21.65 -15.94 -13.49
N ASN A 349 20.93 -15.05 -12.83
CA ASN A 349 20.17 -14.00 -13.49
C ASN A 349 21.04 -12.93 -14.13
N GLU A 350 22.17 -12.60 -13.51
CA GLU A 350 23.13 -11.65 -14.08
C GLU A 350 23.73 -12.17 -15.37
N GLN A 351 23.94 -13.48 -15.45
CA GLN A 351 24.52 -14.14 -16.64
C GLN A 351 23.43 -14.61 -17.60
N GLY A 352 22.32 -15.12 -17.10
CA GLY A 352 21.25 -15.68 -17.90
C GLY A 352 20.53 -14.65 -18.76
N GLN A 353 20.30 -13.46 -18.25
CA GLN A 353 19.68 -12.37 -19.03
C GLN A 353 20.64 -11.82 -20.09
N GLU A 354 21.93 -11.69 -19.78
CA GLU A 354 22.95 -11.26 -20.73
C GLU A 354 23.18 -12.28 -21.84
N ASN A 355 23.03 -13.56 -21.53
CA ASN A 355 23.24 -14.67 -22.46
C ASN A 355 21.95 -15.16 -23.15
N GLY A 356 20.95 -14.27 -23.23
CA GLY A 356 19.69 -14.62 -23.86
C GLY A 356 18.68 -15.24 -22.93
N GLY A 357 18.81 -15.09 -21.60
CA GLY A 357 17.88 -15.24 -20.49
C GLY A 357 16.62 -16.06 -20.64
N GLN A 358 16.61 -17.07 -21.48
CA GLN A 358 15.44 -17.93 -21.72
C GLN A 358 15.01 -18.64 -20.44
N GLU A 359 15.97 -18.84 -19.54
CA GLU A 359 15.83 -19.60 -18.32
C GLU A 359 15.11 -18.81 -17.22
N THR A 360 15.15 -17.47 -17.26
CA THR A 360 14.48 -16.60 -16.26
C THR A 360 13.19 -15.98 -16.73
N LEU A 361 12.88 -16.11 -18.01
CA LEU A 361 11.65 -15.53 -18.56
C LEU A 361 10.39 -16.03 -17.86
N PRO A 362 9.44 -15.13 -17.67
CA PRO A 362 9.41 -13.71 -18.08
C PRO A 362 9.83 -12.75 -16.96
N PHE A 363 10.44 -13.23 -15.89
CA PHE A 363 10.65 -12.45 -14.66
C PHE A 363 12.03 -11.81 -14.63
N GLY A 364 12.04 -10.52 -14.22
CA GLY A 364 13.22 -9.70 -14.17
C GLY A 364 13.96 -9.79 -12.84
N GLN A 365 15.22 -9.35 -12.86
CA GLN A 365 16.04 -9.19 -11.66
C GLN A 365 15.49 -8.15 -10.70
N GLY A 366 15.85 -8.31 -9.43
CA GLY A 366 15.59 -7.37 -8.37
C GLY A 366 16.36 -7.71 -7.10
N TRP A 367 15.82 -7.32 -5.97
CA TRP A 367 16.51 -7.45 -4.69
C TRP A 367 16.06 -8.67 -3.86
N GLY A 368 15.03 -9.39 -4.30
CA GLY A 368 14.57 -10.63 -3.67
C GLY A 368 13.97 -10.47 -2.29
N GLN A 369 13.39 -9.30 -2.00
CA GLN A 369 12.70 -9.08 -0.74
C GLN A 369 11.23 -9.52 -0.83
N GLY A 370 10.61 -9.85 0.32
CA GLY A 370 9.21 -10.23 0.35
C GLY A 370 8.90 -11.53 -0.38
N VAL A 371 9.81 -12.51 -0.38
CA VAL A 371 9.56 -13.85 -0.95
C VAL A 371 8.53 -14.60 -0.11
N PHE A 372 7.77 -15.49 -0.73
CA PHE A 372 6.77 -16.28 -0.02
C PHE A 372 7.39 -17.31 0.92
N ASN A 373 6.82 -17.44 2.10
CA ASN A 373 7.21 -18.44 3.08
C ASN A 373 6.89 -19.86 2.60
N MET A 374 7.85 -20.79 2.73
CA MET A 374 7.69 -22.17 2.27
C MET A 374 6.53 -22.90 2.92
N ASN A 375 6.27 -22.66 4.22
CA ASN A 375 5.16 -23.31 4.92
C ASN A 375 3.80 -22.80 4.42
N ALA A 376 3.71 -21.50 4.07
CA ALA A 376 2.50 -20.92 3.48
C ALA A 376 2.24 -21.49 2.08
N VAL A 377 3.25 -21.56 1.23
CA VAL A 377 3.14 -22.12 -0.13
C VAL A 377 2.77 -23.61 -0.07
N ASN A 378 3.37 -24.37 0.84
CA ASN A 378 3.09 -25.81 1.01
C ASN A 378 1.67 -26.09 1.58
N ALA A 379 1.10 -25.14 2.33
CA ALA A 379 -0.27 -25.25 2.81
C ALA A 379 -1.32 -25.01 1.71
N TRP A 380 -0.94 -24.37 0.59
CA TRP A 380 -1.83 -24.12 -0.53
C TRP A 380 -1.89 -25.34 -1.47
N SER A 381 -3.08 -25.81 -1.81
CA SER A 381 -3.25 -26.95 -2.69
C SER A 381 -2.72 -26.70 -4.08
N ASP A 382 -1.94 -27.64 -4.64
CA ASP A 382 -1.46 -27.59 -6.01
C ASP A 382 -2.58 -27.71 -7.05
N SER A 383 -3.78 -28.17 -6.63
CA SER A 383 -4.96 -28.20 -7.50
C SER A 383 -5.66 -26.85 -7.64
N ASP A 384 -5.32 -25.84 -6.85
CA ASP A 384 -5.84 -24.49 -6.99
C ASP A 384 -5.05 -23.75 -8.08
N PRO A 385 -5.69 -23.38 -9.21
CA PRO A 385 -4.98 -22.72 -10.31
C PRO A 385 -4.34 -21.38 -9.92
N ARG A 386 -4.88 -20.71 -8.88
CA ARG A 386 -4.37 -19.42 -8.39
C ARG A 386 -2.96 -19.55 -7.79
N LYS A 387 -2.62 -20.71 -7.22
CA LYS A 387 -1.27 -20.97 -6.69
C LYS A 387 -0.23 -20.75 -7.78
N LYS A 388 -0.37 -21.44 -8.92
CA LYS A 388 0.56 -21.30 -10.05
C LYS A 388 0.52 -19.89 -10.67
N ALA A 389 -0.62 -19.22 -10.64
CA ALA A 389 -0.75 -17.85 -11.13
C ALA A 389 -0.07 -16.82 -10.22
N THR A 390 0.15 -17.14 -8.95
CA THR A 390 0.67 -16.22 -7.93
C THR A 390 2.13 -16.51 -7.57
N VAL A 391 2.48 -17.79 -7.42
CA VAL A 391 3.79 -18.21 -6.91
C VAL A 391 4.69 -18.61 -8.08
N LEU A 392 5.86 -17.98 -8.20
CA LEU A 392 6.96 -18.46 -9.01
C LEU A 392 7.80 -19.40 -8.16
N ASP A 393 7.79 -20.68 -8.52
CA ASP A 393 8.71 -21.68 -7.94
C ASP A 393 9.96 -21.71 -8.82
N CYS A 394 11.00 -21.01 -8.38
CA CYS A 394 12.21 -20.83 -9.18
C CYS A 394 12.92 -22.15 -9.50
N GLU A 395 12.93 -23.11 -8.57
CA GLU A 395 13.58 -24.41 -8.81
C GLU A 395 12.84 -25.24 -9.86
N LYS A 396 11.52 -25.08 -9.99
CA LYS A 396 10.71 -25.81 -10.96
C LYS A 396 10.51 -25.09 -12.29
N GLU A 397 10.43 -23.76 -12.27
CA GLU A 397 10.06 -22.97 -13.45
C GLU A 397 11.27 -22.36 -14.16
N LEU A 398 12.42 -22.19 -13.47
CA LEU A 398 13.63 -21.59 -14.02
C LEU A 398 14.76 -22.62 -14.13
N GLN A 399 15.33 -22.79 -15.33
CA GLN A 399 16.29 -23.87 -15.57
C GLN A 399 17.68 -23.64 -14.95
N GLN A 400 18.04 -22.39 -14.70
CA GLN A 400 19.38 -22.00 -14.21
C GLN A 400 19.32 -21.13 -12.96
N PHE A 401 18.25 -21.30 -12.15
CA PHE A 401 18.16 -20.58 -10.89
C PHE A 401 19.22 -21.07 -9.90
N ALA A 402 19.94 -20.13 -9.31
CA ALA A 402 20.89 -20.38 -8.23
C ALA A 402 20.79 -19.25 -7.20
N PHE A 403 20.76 -19.61 -5.91
CA PHE A 403 20.78 -18.64 -4.83
C PHE A 403 22.12 -17.91 -4.79
N THR A 404 22.08 -16.60 -4.55
CA THR A 404 23.30 -15.81 -4.37
C THR A 404 24.01 -16.17 -3.08
N THR A 405 25.32 -15.93 -3.00
CA THR A 405 26.10 -16.10 -1.78
C THR A 405 25.86 -15.01 -0.75
N SER A 406 25.00 -14.03 -1.04
CA SER A 406 24.61 -12.93 -0.13
C SER A 406 23.13 -12.95 0.24
N CYS A 407 22.34 -13.96 -0.17
CA CYS A 407 20.93 -14.04 0.16
C CYS A 407 20.69 -14.39 1.64
N SER A 408 19.55 -13.93 2.15
CA SER A 408 19.09 -14.21 3.53
C SER A 408 17.57 -14.46 3.49
N GLU A 409 17.08 -15.41 4.26
CA GLU A 409 15.65 -15.81 4.33
C GLU A 409 15.01 -16.13 2.96
N GLU A 410 15.83 -16.42 1.98
CA GLU A 410 15.41 -16.67 0.61
C GLU A 410 14.75 -18.05 0.48
N THR A 411 13.70 -18.16 -0.34
CA THR A 411 12.97 -19.42 -0.52
C THR A 411 12.89 -19.90 -1.97
N GLY A 412 13.20 -19.04 -2.93
CA GLY A 412 12.94 -19.29 -4.34
C GLY A 412 11.46 -19.23 -4.72
N MET A 413 10.58 -18.78 -3.81
CA MET A 413 9.14 -18.66 -4.01
C MET A 413 8.76 -17.19 -4.14
N TYR A 414 8.62 -16.67 -5.35
CA TYR A 414 8.43 -15.25 -5.62
C TYR A 414 6.99 -14.89 -5.96
N ASN A 415 6.64 -13.62 -5.74
CA ASN A 415 5.31 -13.06 -6.02
C ASN A 415 5.17 -12.64 -7.49
N LYS A 416 4.61 -13.50 -8.36
CA LYS A 416 4.38 -13.21 -9.78
C LYS A 416 3.51 -11.99 -10.03
N LYS A 417 2.66 -11.58 -9.08
CA LYS A 417 1.68 -10.51 -9.28
C LYS A 417 2.35 -9.15 -9.53
N TRP A 418 3.48 -8.90 -8.84
CA TRP A 418 4.12 -7.58 -8.81
C TRP A 418 5.61 -7.59 -9.21
N MET A 419 6.15 -8.74 -9.58
CA MET A 419 7.52 -8.84 -10.06
C MET A 419 7.75 -8.05 -11.34
N PRO A 420 8.98 -7.54 -11.59
CA PRO A 420 9.33 -7.01 -12.89
C PRO A 420 9.21 -8.10 -13.95
N VAL A 421 8.74 -7.74 -15.13
CA VAL A 421 8.58 -8.65 -16.26
C VAL A 421 9.45 -8.22 -17.44
N THR A 422 9.88 -9.21 -18.21
CA THR A 422 10.71 -9.05 -19.40
C THR A 422 10.05 -9.69 -20.61
N CYS A 423 10.44 -9.27 -21.79
CA CYS A 423 10.02 -9.88 -23.05
C CYS A 423 11.23 -10.12 -23.94
N LYS A 424 11.08 -11.07 -24.87
CA LYS A 424 12.07 -11.33 -25.90
C LYS A 424 12.03 -10.20 -26.93
N GLU A 425 13.16 -9.57 -27.18
CA GLU A 425 13.24 -8.64 -28.28
C GLU A 425 13.27 -9.39 -29.62
N SER A 426 12.66 -8.82 -30.64
CA SER A 426 12.65 -9.39 -31.98
C SER A 426 13.99 -9.26 -32.72
N SER A 427 14.96 -8.52 -32.17
CA SER A 427 16.29 -8.35 -32.78
C SER A 427 17.25 -9.43 -32.31
N TRP A 428 17.64 -10.28 -33.26
CA TRP A 428 18.71 -11.22 -33.10
C TRP A 428 20.07 -10.52 -33.26
N ASP A 429 21.00 -10.72 -32.34
CA ASP A 429 22.38 -10.28 -32.48
C ASP A 429 23.23 -11.40 -33.08
N ASP A 430 23.65 -11.21 -34.33
CA ASP A 430 24.50 -12.17 -35.05
C ASP A 430 25.91 -12.31 -34.45
N HIS A 431 26.39 -11.31 -33.72
CA HIS A 431 27.71 -11.32 -33.09
C HIS A 431 27.75 -12.18 -31.83
N THR A 432 26.72 -12.08 -31.01
CA THR A 432 26.61 -12.81 -29.74
C THR A 432 25.83 -14.11 -29.88
N GLN A 433 25.15 -14.31 -31.01
CA GLN A 433 24.25 -15.45 -31.26
C GLN A 433 23.16 -15.54 -30.16
N SER A 434 22.66 -14.40 -29.72
CA SER A 434 21.71 -14.30 -28.60
C SER A 434 20.57 -13.32 -28.89
N TYR A 435 19.47 -13.48 -28.16
CA TYR A 435 18.41 -12.51 -28.09
C TYR A 435 18.63 -11.59 -26.90
N THR A 436 18.31 -10.33 -27.06
CA THR A 436 18.28 -9.40 -25.95
C THR A 436 16.88 -9.38 -25.33
N TRP A 437 16.83 -9.52 -24.00
CA TRP A 437 15.59 -9.43 -23.24
C TRP A 437 15.38 -8.00 -22.74
N TRP A 438 14.19 -7.48 -22.97
CA TRP A 438 13.86 -6.11 -22.58
C TRP A 438 12.91 -6.10 -21.41
N GLY A 439 13.16 -5.23 -20.44
CA GLY A 439 12.22 -4.93 -19.37
C GLY A 439 10.93 -4.33 -19.94
N VAL A 440 9.81 -4.93 -19.63
CA VAL A 440 8.48 -4.38 -19.88
C VAL A 440 8.12 -3.43 -18.75
N PHE A 441 7.33 -2.40 -19.01
CA PHE A 441 6.94 -1.38 -18.03
C PHE A 441 8.12 -0.58 -17.46
N ARG A 442 9.12 -0.33 -18.28
CA ARG A 442 10.23 0.55 -17.94
C ARG A 442 9.98 1.98 -18.42
N SER A 443 10.33 2.96 -17.58
CA SER A 443 10.19 4.37 -17.89
C SER A 443 10.96 4.77 -19.15
N GLN A 444 10.39 5.70 -19.94
CA GLN A 444 11.03 6.26 -21.11
C GLN A 444 12.28 7.11 -20.79
N ASN A 445 12.41 7.56 -19.54
CA ASN A 445 13.58 8.32 -19.07
C ASN A 445 14.76 7.42 -18.67
N THR A 446 14.61 6.11 -18.71
CA THR A 446 15.74 5.19 -18.58
C THR A 446 16.70 5.47 -19.71
N ASP A 447 17.98 5.69 -19.40
CA ASP A 447 19.02 6.10 -20.33
C ASP A 447 18.94 5.31 -21.65
N ALA A 448 18.67 6.04 -22.75
CA ALA A 448 18.52 5.43 -24.07
C ALA A 448 19.80 4.70 -24.56
N THR A 449 20.93 4.93 -23.91
CA THR A 449 22.18 4.20 -24.17
C THR A 449 22.16 2.81 -23.55
N ASN A 450 21.29 2.56 -22.57
CA ASN A 450 21.12 1.27 -21.92
C ASN A 450 19.90 0.51 -22.47
N LYS A 451 19.77 0.49 -23.78
CA LYS A 451 18.70 -0.24 -24.49
C LYS A 451 18.70 -1.74 -24.19
N ASN A 452 19.79 -2.24 -23.66
CA ASN A 452 19.98 -3.66 -23.43
C ASN A 452 19.30 -4.20 -22.17
N GLY A 453 18.40 -3.45 -21.55
CA GLY A 453 17.60 -3.95 -20.44
C GLY A 453 18.37 -4.45 -19.21
N ASN A 454 19.69 -4.31 -19.20
CA ASN A 454 20.61 -4.92 -18.24
C ASN A 454 20.64 -4.21 -16.88
N SER A 455 20.01 -3.05 -16.75
CA SER A 455 19.82 -2.46 -15.42
C SER A 455 18.51 -2.96 -14.84
N PHE A 456 18.57 -3.97 -13.99
CA PHE A 456 17.42 -4.40 -13.20
C PHE A 456 16.91 -3.30 -12.25
N GLN A 457 17.74 -2.33 -11.92
CA GLN A 457 17.38 -1.10 -11.18
C GLN A 457 16.67 -0.10 -12.08
N GLY A 458 15.99 -0.58 -13.11
CA GLY A 458 15.26 0.26 -14.04
C GLY A 458 13.98 0.80 -13.42
N ASP A 459 13.58 1.93 -13.96
CA ASP A 459 12.39 2.65 -13.57
C ASP A 459 11.13 1.93 -14.05
N HIS A 460 10.43 1.25 -13.14
CA HIS A 460 9.20 0.51 -13.42
C HIS A 460 7.98 1.42 -13.28
N PHE A 461 6.95 1.20 -14.10
CA PHE A 461 5.70 1.96 -14.04
C PHE A 461 4.43 1.09 -14.03
N ALA A 462 4.56 -0.21 -13.81
CA ALA A 462 3.38 -1.06 -13.62
C ALA A 462 2.64 -0.67 -12.34
N ASP A 463 1.32 -0.62 -12.40
CA ASP A 463 0.48 -0.18 -11.28
C ASP A 463 0.40 -1.22 -10.17
N ILE A 464 0.18 -0.74 -8.95
CA ILE A 464 -0.07 -1.57 -7.76
C ILE A 464 -1.55 -1.53 -7.42
N VAL A 465 -2.21 -2.68 -7.48
CA VAL A 465 -3.64 -2.81 -7.15
C VAL A 465 -3.81 -2.91 -5.64
N LEU A 466 -4.65 -2.04 -5.08
CA LEU A 466 -4.95 -1.96 -3.64
C LEU A 466 -6.31 -2.54 -3.28
N MET A 467 -7.24 -2.60 -4.24
CA MET A 467 -8.57 -3.19 -4.05
C MET A 467 -9.11 -3.78 -5.35
N ARG A 468 -9.69 -4.96 -5.27
CA ARG A 468 -10.35 -5.67 -6.36
C ARG A 468 -11.78 -6.05 -5.99
N LEU A 469 -12.64 -6.24 -6.99
CA LEU A 469 -14.02 -6.66 -6.79
C LEU A 469 -14.12 -7.99 -6.00
N SER A 470 -13.19 -8.91 -6.20
CA SER A 470 -13.17 -10.16 -5.43
C SER A 470 -13.02 -9.94 -3.93
N ASP A 471 -12.24 -8.95 -3.47
CA ASP A 471 -12.16 -8.60 -2.03
C ASP A 471 -13.50 -8.07 -1.52
N VAL A 472 -14.16 -7.17 -2.27
CA VAL A 472 -15.50 -6.65 -1.95
C VAL A 472 -16.51 -7.81 -1.82
N MET A 473 -16.49 -8.76 -2.74
CA MET A 473 -17.35 -9.95 -2.72
C MET A 473 -17.10 -10.86 -1.52
N LEU A 474 -15.83 -11.04 -1.16
CA LEU A 474 -15.45 -11.86 0.01
C LEU A 474 -15.79 -11.14 1.33
N MET A 475 -15.63 -9.82 1.41
CA MET A 475 -16.10 -9.03 2.57
C MET A 475 -17.63 -9.12 2.73
N HIS A 476 -18.39 -9.06 1.62
CA HIS A 476 -19.84 -9.26 1.65
C HIS A 476 -20.20 -10.64 2.21
N SER A 477 -19.55 -11.72 1.73
CA SER A 477 -19.79 -13.07 2.23
C SER A 477 -19.46 -13.21 3.72
N GLU A 478 -18.37 -12.59 4.17
CA GLU A 478 -17.96 -12.63 5.57
C GLU A 478 -18.93 -11.87 6.50
N LEU A 479 -19.45 -10.72 6.06
CA LEU A 479 -20.41 -9.95 6.85
C LEU A 479 -21.81 -10.57 6.88
N THR A 480 -22.24 -11.20 5.79
CA THR A 480 -23.60 -11.77 5.67
C THR A 480 -23.70 -13.22 6.15
N GLY A 481 -22.59 -13.95 6.27
CA GLY A 481 -22.59 -15.38 6.53
C GLY A 481 -23.11 -16.21 5.37
N THR A 482 -23.01 -15.70 4.12
CA THR A 482 -23.53 -16.38 2.93
C THR A 482 -22.42 -16.76 1.97
N ALA A 483 -22.53 -17.90 1.30
CA ALA A 483 -21.55 -18.38 0.33
C ALA A 483 -21.71 -17.76 -1.05
N THR A 484 -22.74 -16.98 -1.31
CA THR A 484 -23.12 -16.58 -2.67
C THR A 484 -22.00 -15.84 -3.40
N MET A 485 -21.41 -14.82 -2.79
CA MET A 485 -20.34 -14.04 -3.42
C MET A 485 -19.01 -14.78 -3.39
N MET A 486 -18.71 -15.48 -2.29
CA MET A 486 -17.54 -16.37 -2.20
C MET A 486 -17.56 -17.43 -3.32
N ASN A 487 -18.71 -18.03 -3.59
CA ASN A 487 -18.85 -19.03 -4.65
C ASN A 487 -18.65 -18.47 -6.07
N ARG A 488 -18.95 -17.20 -6.31
CA ARG A 488 -18.62 -16.53 -7.58
C ARG A 488 -17.10 -16.39 -7.77
N VAL A 489 -16.39 -16.06 -6.70
CA VAL A 489 -14.92 -15.98 -6.71
C VAL A 489 -14.32 -17.37 -6.93
N GLN A 490 -14.80 -18.39 -6.22
CA GLN A 490 -14.38 -19.78 -6.39
C GLN A 490 -14.62 -20.30 -7.81
N GLU A 491 -15.78 -20.00 -8.39
CA GLU A 491 -16.11 -20.40 -9.75
C GLU A 491 -15.17 -19.76 -10.78
N ARG A 492 -14.88 -18.44 -10.65
CA ARG A 492 -13.91 -17.75 -11.48
C ARG A 492 -12.51 -18.36 -11.33
N ALA A 493 -12.12 -18.74 -10.13
CA ALA A 493 -10.83 -19.37 -9.85
C ALA A 493 -10.74 -20.82 -10.37
N GLY A 494 -11.85 -21.44 -10.76
CA GLY A 494 -11.90 -22.82 -11.20
C GLY A 494 -11.75 -23.84 -10.05
N VAL A 495 -12.08 -23.44 -8.82
CA VAL A 495 -12.05 -24.32 -7.65
C VAL A 495 -13.48 -24.73 -7.23
N ALA A 496 -13.57 -25.79 -6.45
CA ALA A 496 -14.86 -26.29 -5.98
C ALA A 496 -15.56 -25.27 -5.07
N LYS A 497 -16.85 -25.03 -5.32
CA LYS A 497 -17.69 -24.19 -4.45
C LYS A 497 -17.86 -24.85 -3.08
N THR A 498 -17.78 -24.03 -2.03
CA THR A 498 -17.97 -24.48 -0.65
C THR A 498 -19.13 -23.75 0.02
N GLY A 499 -19.75 -24.35 1.02
CA GLY A 499 -20.68 -23.66 1.89
C GLY A 499 -19.98 -22.59 2.72
N TYR A 500 -20.71 -21.58 3.18
CA TYR A 500 -20.16 -20.64 4.13
C TYR A 500 -19.80 -21.35 5.45
N SER A 501 -18.63 -21.11 5.92
CA SER A 501 -18.17 -21.31 7.30
C SER A 501 -17.07 -20.30 7.58
N TRP A 502 -16.83 -20.01 8.85
CA TRP A 502 -15.77 -19.09 9.26
C TRP A 502 -14.40 -19.50 8.71
N GLU A 503 -14.10 -20.79 8.72
CA GLU A 503 -12.85 -21.32 8.16
C GLU A 503 -12.79 -21.20 6.63
N ASN A 504 -13.88 -21.50 5.93
CA ASN A 504 -13.91 -21.45 4.48
C ASN A 504 -13.72 -20.02 3.94
N ILE A 505 -14.35 -19.02 4.56
CA ILE A 505 -14.19 -17.63 4.14
C ILE A 505 -12.78 -17.11 4.41
N LYS A 506 -12.17 -17.47 5.56
CA LYS A 506 -10.78 -17.10 5.86
C LYS A 506 -9.78 -17.71 4.86
N ASN A 507 -9.98 -18.99 4.53
CA ASN A 507 -9.14 -19.67 3.54
C ASN A 507 -9.34 -19.08 2.14
N GLU A 508 -10.58 -18.80 1.74
CA GLU A 508 -10.84 -18.21 0.44
C GLU A 508 -10.22 -16.81 0.30
N ARG A 509 -10.33 -15.97 1.32
CA ARG A 509 -9.65 -14.67 1.37
C ARG A 509 -8.13 -14.83 1.24
N ARG A 510 -7.54 -15.77 2.00
CA ARG A 510 -6.10 -16.01 1.95
C ARG A 510 -5.63 -16.35 0.54
N TRP A 511 -6.26 -17.34 -0.12
CA TRP A 511 -5.80 -17.82 -1.43
C TRP A 511 -6.11 -16.88 -2.57
N GLU A 512 -7.24 -16.21 -2.54
CA GLU A 512 -7.59 -15.21 -3.54
C GLU A 512 -6.67 -13.98 -3.49
N LEU A 513 -6.38 -13.50 -2.28
CA LEU A 513 -5.65 -12.26 -2.03
C LEU A 513 -4.17 -12.48 -1.61
N PHE A 514 -3.65 -13.69 -1.81
CA PHE A 514 -2.29 -14.06 -1.41
C PHE A 514 -1.26 -13.12 -2.04
N GLY A 515 -0.41 -12.53 -1.20
CA GLY A 515 0.66 -11.62 -1.64
C GLY A 515 0.20 -10.21 -2.04
N GLU A 516 -1.02 -9.78 -1.65
CA GLU A 516 -1.58 -8.46 -1.96
C GLU A 516 -1.64 -7.51 -0.75
N GLY A 517 -0.91 -7.79 0.33
CA GLY A 517 -0.86 -6.93 1.52
C GLY A 517 -2.10 -7.00 2.43
N ILE A 518 -2.97 -7.99 2.26
CA ILE A 518 -4.24 -8.10 3.00
C ILE A 518 -4.11 -9.00 4.23
N ARG A 519 -3.36 -10.09 4.11
CA ARG A 519 -3.31 -11.18 5.10
C ARG A 519 -3.03 -10.74 6.52
N PHE A 520 -2.06 -9.86 6.74
CA PHE A 520 -1.67 -9.44 8.08
C PHE A 520 -2.80 -8.74 8.84
N ASN A 521 -3.51 -7.82 8.18
CA ASN A 521 -4.63 -7.12 8.79
C ASN A 521 -5.88 -8.02 8.95
N ASP A 522 -6.07 -9.01 8.08
CA ASP A 522 -7.08 -10.04 8.28
C ASP A 522 -6.81 -10.87 9.56
N LEU A 523 -5.57 -11.32 9.74
CA LEU A 523 -5.16 -12.02 10.97
C LEU A 523 -5.38 -11.17 12.23
N ARG A 524 -5.01 -9.89 12.20
CA ARG A 524 -5.20 -8.98 13.33
C ARG A 524 -6.67 -8.82 13.70
N ARG A 525 -7.53 -8.54 12.70
CA ARG A 525 -8.96 -8.34 12.98
C ARG A 525 -9.70 -9.62 13.39
N TRP A 526 -9.22 -10.79 12.99
CA TRP A 526 -9.76 -12.08 13.45
C TRP A 526 -9.32 -12.42 14.86
N SER A 527 -8.19 -11.89 15.30
CA SER A 527 -7.63 -12.11 16.64
C SER A 527 -8.15 -11.13 17.70
N GLY A 528 -8.45 -9.90 17.28
CA GLY A 528 -8.71 -8.79 18.20
C GLY A 528 -7.44 -8.26 18.88
N ILE A 529 -7.50 -7.03 19.35
CA ILE A 529 -6.45 -6.41 20.15
C ILE A 529 -6.29 -7.14 21.50
N ASP A 530 -5.08 -7.24 22.03
CA ASP A 530 -4.73 -7.95 23.27
C ASP A 530 -5.06 -9.45 23.25
N GLY A 531 -5.03 -10.06 22.05
CA GLY A 531 -5.29 -11.50 21.91
C GLY A 531 -4.21 -12.41 22.53
N GLY A 532 -3.06 -11.86 22.86
CA GLY A 532 -1.94 -12.58 23.47
C GLY A 532 -1.26 -13.57 22.52
N THR A 533 -0.40 -14.43 23.06
CA THR A 533 0.41 -15.39 22.29
C THR A 533 -0.37 -16.55 21.68
N ASN A 534 -1.62 -16.75 22.10
CA ASN A 534 -2.47 -17.87 21.64
C ASN A 534 -3.58 -17.42 20.68
N CYS A 535 -3.62 -16.16 20.27
CA CYS A 535 -4.57 -15.69 19.28
C CYS A 535 -4.19 -16.16 17.85
N GLU A 536 -5.14 -16.07 16.93
CA GLU A 536 -4.97 -16.59 15.57
C GLU A 536 -3.77 -15.96 14.86
N ALA A 537 -3.58 -14.63 14.99
CA ALA A 537 -2.44 -13.95 14.39
C ALA A 537 -1.10 -14.40 14.96
N ALA A 538 -0.98 -14.47 16.29
CA ALA A 538 0.22 -14.93 16.95
C ALA A 538 0.60 -16.37 16.53
N LEU A 539 -0.38 -17.28 16.52
CA LEU A 539 -0.18 -18.67 16.12
C LEU A 539 0.10 -18.81 14.61
N ALA A 540 -0.49 -17.97 13.77
CA ALA A 540 -0.20 -17.97 12.34
C ALA A 540 1.25 -17.51 12.07
N LEU A 541 1.66 -16.39 12.67
CA LEU A 541 3.02 -15.87 12.53
C LEU A 541 4.07 -16.84 13.07
N GLU A 542 3.78 -17.55 14.17
CA GLU A 542 4.71 -18.54 14.74
C GLU A 542 4.98 -19.72 13.79
N LYS A 543 4.11 -20.01 12.82
CA LYS A 543 4.34 -21.05 11.79
C LYS A 543 5.52 -20.76 10.87
N GLN A 544 6.06 -19.55 10.88
CA GLN A 544 7.30 -19.21 10.19
C GLN A 544 8.52 -19.87 10.86
N ASN A 545 8.46 -20.12 12.16
CA ASN A 545 9.52 -20.77 12.91
C ASN A 545 9.76 -22.18 12.36
N GLY A 546 11.00 -22.52 12.04
CA GLY A 546 11.40 -23.77 11.42
C GLY A 546 11.04 -23.87 9.92
N SER A 547 10.59 -22.78 9.28
CA SER A 547 10.41 -22.81 7.83
C SER A 547 11.75 -22.87 7.11
N LYS A 548 11.76 -23.61 5.99
CA LYS A 548 12.97 -23.80 5.19
C LYS A 548 13.34 -22.54 4.42
N VAL A 549 14.55 -22.05 4.59
CA VAL A 549 15.08 -20.87 3.91
C VAL A 549 16.49 -21.12 3.42
N ASN A 550 16.94 -20.35 2.44
CA ASN A 550 18.31 -20.30 1.99
C ASN A 550 19.02 -19.09 2.61
N TYR A 551 20.17 -19.35 3.21
CA TYR A 551 21.08 -18.34 3.74
C TYR A 551 22.46 -18.54 3.10
N THR A 552 22.91 -17.53 2.38
CA THR A 552 24.23 -17.53 1.69
C THR A 552 24.51 -18.76 0.82
N GLY A 553 23.48 -19.22 0.09
CA GLY A 553 23.58 -20.40 -0.78
C GLY A 553 23.36 -21.75 -0.09
N ARG A 554 22.95 -21.77 1.19
CA ARG A 554 22.74 -23.01 1.95
C ARG A 554 21.32 -23.06 2.52
N TRP A 555 20.67 -24.20 2.38
CA TRP A 555 19.39 -24.46 3.02
C TRP A 555 19.54 -24.62 4.52
N THR A 556 18.68 -23.95 5.27
CA THR A 556 18.59 -23.97 6.74
C THR A 556 17.15 -23.76 7.19
N GLU A 557 16.91 -23.63 8.47
CA GLU A 557 15.62 -23.31 9.06
C GLU A 557 15.63 -21.90 9.63
N MET A 558 14.54 -21.16 9.44
CA MET A 558 14.37 -19.81 9.96
C MET A 558 13.85 -19.85 11.38
N HIS A 559 14.46 -19.07 12.26
CA HIS A 559 14.03 -18.89 13.64
C HIS A 559 13.91 -17.40 13.97
N HIS A 560 13.04 -17.05 14.92
CA HIS A 560 12.92 -15.67 15.34
C HIS A 560 14.22 -15.19 16.01
N ALA A 561 14.68 -13.99 15.64
CA ALA A 561 16.00 -13.49 16.03
C ALA A 561 16.16 -13.18 17.52
N SER A 562 15.09 -12.98 18.28
CA SER A 562 15.18 -12.65 19.72
C SER A 562 14.33 -13.53 20.63
N SER A 563 13.09 -13.80 20.28
CA SER A 563 12.14 -14.55 21.13
C SER A 563 11.29 -15.52 20.30
N SER A 564 10.10 -15.09 19.89
CA SER A 564 9.23 -15.76 18.93
C SER A 564 8.31 -14.74 18.27
N TRP A 565 7.77 -15.08 17.10
CA TRP A 565 6.76 -14.23 16.42
C TRP A 565 5.51 -14.07 17.27
N ALA A 566 5.05 -15.14 17.92
CA ALA A 566 3.89 -15.09 18.80
C ALA A 566 4.10 -14.15 19.99
N GLN A 567 5.28 -14.17 20.60
CA GLN A 567 5.62 -13.27 21.71
C GLN A 567 5.68 -11.83 21.24
N ARG A 568 6.37 -11.54 20.12
CA ARG A 568 6.47 -10.17 19.59
C ARG A 568 5.10 -9.63 19.16
N TYR A 569 4.28 -10.46 18.52
CA TYR A 569 2.91 -10.04 18.19
C TYR A 569 2.09 -9.70 19.45
N ALA A 570 2.17 -10.53 20.48
CA ALA A 570 1.45 -10.30 21.74
C ALA A 570 1.91 -9.01 22.46
N GLU A 571 3.19 -8.69 22.41
CA GLU A 571 3.77 -7.46 22.98
C GLU A 571 3.35 -6.20 22.23
N THR A 572 3.23 -6.29 20.90
CA THR A 572 3.01 -5.13 20.02
C THR A 572 1.57 -5.01 19.50
N ASN A 573 0.75 -6.04 19.64
CA ASN A 573 -0.54 -6.18 18.93
C ASN A 573 -0.41 -6.03 17.40
N GLY A 574 0.79 -6.29 16.87
CA GLY A 574 1.12 -6.10 15.46
C GLY A 574 1.27 -4.64 15.05
N PHE A 575 1.33 -3.69 15.99
CA PHE A 575 1.73 -2.32 15.68
C PHE A 575 3.24 -2.20 15.54
N LEU A 576 3.66 -1.32 14.64
CA LEU A 576 5.07 -0.98 14.45
C LEU A 576 5.50 0.14 15.38
N GLN A 577 6.80 0.31 15.49
CA GLN A 577 7.40 1.38 16.25
C GLN A 577 7.01 2.74 15.65
N ILE A 578 6.47 3.65 16.47
CA ILE A 578 6.39 5.06 16.08
C ILE A 578 7.84 5.54 15.88
N PRO A 579 8.15 6.21 14.75
CA PRO A 579 9.54 6.60 14.47
C PRO A 579 10.15 7.38 15.64
N PRO A 580 11.24 6.91 16.22
CA PRO A 580 11.85 7.53 17.42
C PRO A 580 12.16 9.01 17.23
N GLY A 581 12.55 9.42 16.02
CA GLY A 581 12.80 10.82 15.69
C GLY A 581 11.59 11.72 15.95
N GLN A 582 10.36 11.23 15.72
CA GLN A 582 9.13 12.00 15.95
C GLN A 582 8.87 12.18 17.46
N ILE A 583 9.10 11.12 18.24
CA ILE A 583 8.97 11.20 19.71
C ILE A 583 9.99 12.17 20.30
N ASN A 584 11.24 12.10 19.82
CA ASN A 584 12.33 12.97 20.29
C ASN A 584 12.10 14.45 19.96
N ILE A 585 11.46 14.77 18.81
CA ILE A 585 11.12 16.15 18.44
C ILE A 585 10.08 16.74 19.41
N ILE A 586 9.06 15.95 19.75
CA ILE A 586 7.99 16.40 20.64
C ILE A 586 8.46 16.44 22.09
N ASP A 587 9.31 15.48 22.51
CA ASP A 587 9.88 15.35 23.85
C ASP A 587 8.86 15.54 25.00
N ASN A 588 7.63 15.11 24.76
CA ASN A 588 6.54 15.18 25.72
C ASN A 588 5.64 13.94 25.60
N PRO A 589 5.74 12.98 26.55
CA PRO A 589 4.97 11.72 26.50
C PRO A 589 3.45 11.92 26.72
N ASP A 590 3.02 13.08 27.20
CA ASP A 590 1.59 13.41 27.28
C ASP A 590 1.01 13.79 25.91
N VAL A 591 1.85 14.14 24.95
CA VAL A 591 1.50 14.50 23.58
C VAL A 591 1.68 13.32 22.62
N LEU A 592 2.83 12.66 22.67
CA LEU A 592 3.14 11.50 21.85
C LEU A 592 3.99 10.49 22.62
N LYS A 593 3.49 9.27 22.75
CA LYS A 593 4.19 8.15 23.40
C LYS A 593 4.34 6.97 22.46
N GLN A 594 5.37 6.17 22.68
CA GLN A 594 5.65 4.97 21.93
C GLN A 594 4.60 3.88 22.17
N ASN A 595 4.40 3.04 21.16
CA ASN A 595 3.54 1.85 21.25
C ASN A 595 4.07 0.84 22.28
N PRO A 596 3.17 0.05 22.90
CA PRO A 596 3.57 -1.11 23.70
C PRO A 596 4.50 -2.03 22.91
N GLY A 597 5.43 -2.67 23.58
CA GLY A 597 6.40 -3.58 22.97
C GLY A 597 7.58 -2.91 22.24
N TRP A 598 7.62 -1.58 22.17
CA TRP A 598 8.65 -0.79 21.49
C TRP A 598 9.42 0.13 22.44
N GLY A 599 9.72 -0.33 23.66
CA GLY A 599 10.56 0.38 24.62
C GLY A 599 12.05 0.34 24.24
N THR A 600 12.88 0.92 25.11
CA THR A 600 14.36 0.95 24.95
C THR A 600 15.02 -0.42 24.99
N ASP A 601 14.33 -1.43 25.49
CA ASP A 601 14.85 -2.80 25.67
C ASP A 601 14.50 -3.73 24.51
N VAL A 602 13.87 -3.21 23.45
CA VAL A 602 13.56 -4.00 22.27
C VAL A 602 14.83 -4.33 21.51
N ALA A 603 15.02 -5.63 21.24
CA ALA A 603 16.17 -6.08 20.46
C ALA A 603 16.17 -5.41 19.07
N ASP A 604 17.29 -4.78 18.75
CA ASP A 604 17.54 -4.23 17.43
C ASP A 604 18.13 -5.33 16.53
N TRP A 605 17.59 -5.49 15.34
CA TRP A 605 18.10 -6.45 14.36
C TRP A 605 19.60 -6.29 14.12
N ASN A 606 20.09 -5.05 14.06
CA ASN A 606 21.52 -4.77 13.87
C ASN A 606 22.39 -5.19 15.06
N MET A 607 21.83 -5.27 16.27
CA MET A 607 22.58 -5.65 17.49
C MET A 607 22.64 -7.15 17.66
N THR A 608 21.66 -7.88 17.19
CA THR A 608 21.62 -9.34 17.27
C THR A 608 22.62 -10.01 16.33
N GLY A 609 23.10 -9.29 15.33
CA GLY A 609 24.32 -9.57 14.54
C GLY A 609 24.35 -10.86 13.73
N THR A 610 23.45 -11.77 13.96
CA THR A 610 23.36 -13.02 13.22
C THR A 610 21.94 -13.52 13.31
N PRO A 611 21.23 -13.64 12.18
CA PRO A 611 20.00 -14.42 12.16
C PRO A 611 20.31 -15.78 12.76
N VAL A 612 19.42 -16.27 13.60
CA VAL A 612 19.55 -17.62 14.16
C VAL A 612 19.04 -18.58 13.08
N TYR A 613 19.96 -19.04 12.25
CA TYR A 613 19.71 -20.05 11.26
C TYR A 613 20.36 -21.38 11.67
#